data_a037d73a3d0a05545fc4dbc1026850ee
#
_entry.id   a037d73a3d0a05545fc4dbc1026850ee
#
_cell.length_a   1.000
_cell.length_b   1.000
_cell.length_c   1.000
_cell.angle_alpha   90.00
_cell.angle_beta   90.00
_cell.angle_gamma   90.00
#
_symmetry.space_group_name_H-M   'P 1'
#
loop_
_entity.id
_entity.type
_entity.pdbx_description
1 polymer ?
#
loop_
_entity_poly.entity_id
_entity_poly.type
_entity_poly.pdbx_seq_one_letter_code
_entity_poly.pdbx_strand_id
1 'polypeptide(L)'
;MLGCRASWQLALVLVFMSNNATSAPQNELFEVREVESIDEYDSCIRLQREVFGLPDLEISPRRHLIVSRMAGGWTLGAFVEGTLVGFVHHLAAVSGEVIFGYSHVMAVAADYQNRGVGARLKWAQRMRALSEGRDFIRWTFEPMRARNAHFNLNRLGVVVREYAVNFYGTDYVTNPAEKAAGISGMDSDRLFANWDLNSPRVKALAAGLKYPLGAADRVIEIPANFSELLKSDPETGKREQLRVREEFLKALGEGLVCCAFQRDEERPRYLFYRD
;
A
#
# COMPACT_ATOMS: atom_id res chain seq x y z
N MET A 1 4.61 13.49 32.75
CA MET A 1 4.93 14.04 31.41
C MET A 1 3.71 13.83 30.50
N LEU A 2 2.74 14.74 30.64
CA LEU A 2 1.46 14.76 29.93
C LEU A 2 1.34 16.16 29.33
N GLY A 3 1.74 16.34 28.07
CA GLY A 3 1.66 17.66 27.48
C GLY A 3 2.16 17.72 26.05
N CYS A 4 1.56 16.98 25.09
CA CYS A 4 1.76 17.24 23.67
C CYS A 4 0.68 16.56 22.78
N ARG A 5 -0.56 16.47 23.25
CA ARG A 5 -1.65 15.78 22.51
C ARG A 5 -2.65 16.70 21.77
N ALA A 6 -2.55 18.02 21.94
CA ALA A 6 -3.61 18.93 21.50
C ALA A 6 -3.42 19.59 20.11
N SER A 7 -2.24 19.48 19.49
CA SER A 7 -1.94 20.29 18.27
C SER A 7 -2.14 19.55 16.93
N TRP A 8 -2.43 18.26 16.95
CA TRP A 8 -2.49 17.42 15.74
C TRP A 8 -3.80 17.50 14.97
N GLN A 9 -4.92 17.63 15.67
CA GLN A 9 -6.24 17.62 15.02
C GLN A 9 -6.51 18.86 14.15
N LEU A 10 -5.88 19.99 14.45
CA LEU A 10 -6.07 21.24 13.71
C LEU A 10 -5.18 21.39 12.48
N ALA A 11 -4.03 20.74 12.42
CA ALA A 11 -3.10 20.88 11.30
C ALA A 11 -3.47 20.06 10.05
N LEU A 12 -4.22 18.97 10.21
CA LEU A 12 -4.59 18.08 9.09
C LEU A 12 -5.75 18.61 8.22
N VAL A 13 -6.58 19.53 8.75
CA VAL A 13 -7.77 20.07 8.06
C VAL A 13 -7.42 21.18 7.08
N LEU A 14 -6.29 21.90 7.25
CA LEU A 14 -6.03 23.17 6.54
C LEU A 14 -5.08 23.11 5.33
N VAL A 15 -4.44 21.97 5.02
CA VAL A 15 -3.39 21.94 3.97
C VAL A 15 -3.91 21.58 2.57
N PHE A 16 -5.19 21.24 2.38
CA PHE A 16 -5.70 20.81 1.09
C PHE A 16 -6.83 21.67 0.48
N MET A 17 -6.85 22.97 0.74
CA MET A 17 -7.71 23.89 0.00
C MET A 17 -6.88 24.74 -0.96
N SER A 18 -6.47 24.22 -2.11
CA SER A 18 -6.38 24.98 -3.37
C SER A 18 -6.09 24.07 -4.57
N ASN A 19 -6.92 24.30 -5.56
CA ASN A 19 -6.75 24.27 -7.01
C ASN A 19 -7.17 23.05 -7.82
N ASN A 20 -8.24 23.35 -8.49
CA ASN A 20 -8.58 23.29 -9.91
C ASN A 20 -9.47 22.15 -10.40
N ALA A 21 -10.61 22.66 -10.82
CA ALA A 21 -11.74 22.04 -11.45
C ALA A 21 -11.38 21.27 -12.74
N THR A 22 -11.78 20.02 -12.75
CA THR A 22 -12.52 19.40 -13.86
C THR A 22 -13.31 18.24 -13.27
N SER A 23 -14.62 18.28 -13.42
CA SER A 23 -15.67 17.33 -13.03
C SER A 23 -15.21 16.02 -12.37
N ALA A 24 -14.95 16.05 -11.06
CA ALA A 24 -14.87 14.85 -10.21
C ALA A 24 -16.20 14.72 -9.46
N PRO A 25 -16.70 13.49 -9.23
CA PRO A 25 -17.87 13.27 -8.42
C PRO A 25 -17.65 13.85 -7.02
N GLN A 26 -18.72 14.37 -6.43
CA GLN A 26 -18.84 15.03 -5.14
C GLN A 26 -17.72 14.67 -4.16
N ASN A 27 -17.01 15.70 -3.71
CA ASN A 27 -15.95 15.66 -2.70
C ASN A 27 -16.58 15.23 -1.37
N GLU A 28 -16.84 13.93 -1.19
CA GLU A 28 -17.24 13.40 0.11
C GLU A 28 -16.13 13.75 1.10
N LEU A 29 -16.45 14.65 2.01
CA LEU A 29 -15.57 15.05 3.11
C LEU A 29 -15.42 13.84 4.03
N PHE A 30 -14.32 13.12 3.92
CA PHE A 30 -13.94 12.14 4.93
C PHE A 30 -12.80 12.67 5.80
N GLU A 31 -12.95 12.42 7.08
CA GLU A 31 -11.97 12.75 8.10
C GLU A 31 -10.93 11.63 8.20
N VAL A 32 -9.64 11.98 8.30
CA VAL A 32 -8.59 11.03 8.64
C VAL A 32 -8.06 11.36 10.02
N ARG A 33 -8.21 10.44 10.96
CA ARG A 33 -7.74 10.55 12.34
C ARG A 33 -7.30 9.21 12.92
N GLU A 34 -6.68 9.25 14.10
CA GLU A 34 -6.31 8.04 14.82
C GLU A 34 -7.55 7.25 15.27
N VAL A 35 -7.49 5.93 15.17
CA VAL A 35 -8.47 4.99 15.73
C VAL A 35 -8.22 4.87 17.23
N GLU A 36 -9.22 5.13 18.04
CA GLU A 36 -9.05 5.24 19.50
C GLU A 36 -9.96 4.30 20.31
N SER A 37 -11.22 4.15 19.90
CA SER A 37 -12.20 3.36 20.63
C SER A 37 -12.16 1.87 20.26
N ILE A 38 -12.66 1.03 21.15
CA ILE A 38 -12.79 -0.42 20.92
C ILE A 38 -13.67 -0.69 19.70
N ASP A 39 -14.78 0.05 19.53
CA ASP A 39 -15.71 -0.13 18.42
C ASP A 39 -15.07 0.24 17.06
N GLU A 40 -14.19 1.24 17.05
CA GLU A 40 -13.42 1.59 15.86
C GLU A 40 -12.37 0.52 15.51
N TYR A 41 -11.67 -0.05 16.50
CA TYR A 41 -10.79 -1.19 16.28
C TYR A 41 -11.57 -2.41 15.75
N ASP A 42 -12.75 -2.68 16.29
CA ASP A 42 -13.61 -3.76 15.80
C ASP A 42 -14.10 -3.49 14.37
N SER A 43 -14.30 -2.23 14.00
CA SER A 43 -14.57 -1.83 12.62
C SER A 43 -13.39 -2.11 11.68
N CYS A 44 -12.15 -1.90 12.14
CA CYS A 44 -10.95 -2.30 11.40
C CYS A 44 -10.89 -3.81 11.16
N ILE A 45 -11.31 -4.63 12.16
CA ILE A 45 -11.34 -6.09 12.01
C ILE A 45 -12.41 -6.51 10.99
N ARG A 46 -13.61 -5.94 11.06
CA ARG A 46 -14.67 -6.22 10.07
C ARG A 46 -14.20 -5.88 8.65
N LEU A 47 -13.58 -4.71 8.49
CA LEU A 47 -13.11 -4.26 7.19
C LEU A 47 -11.99 -5.14 6.62
N GLN A 48 -11.10 -5.71 7.46
CA GLN A 48 -10.13 -6.70 6.99
C GLN A 48 -10.82 -7.94 6.41
N ARG A 49 -11.86 -8.47 7.09
CA ARG A 49 -12.62 -9.63 6.59
C ARG A 49 -13.30 -9.34 5.26
N GLU A 50 -13.94 -8.20 5.15
CA GLU A 50 -14.68 -7.78 3.96
C GLU A 50 -13.75 -7.59 2.75
N VAL A 51 -12.61 -6.94 2.96
CA VAL A 51 -11.71 -6.55 1.86
C VAL A 51 -10.80 -7.70 1.41
N PHE A 52 -10.27 -8.49 2.36
CA PHE A 52 -9.27 -9.51 2.05
C PHE A 52 -9.83 -10.94 2.05
N GLY A 53 -10.99 -11.20 2.67
CA GLY A 53 -11.53 -12.54 2.78
C GLY A 53 -10.60 -13.54 3.49
N LEU A 54 -9.67 -13.04 4.29
CA LEU A 54 -8.71 -13.85 5.05
C LEU A 54 -9.42 -14.69 6.11
N PRO A 55 -8.90 -15.88 6.44
CA PRO A 55 -9.35 -16.61 7.61
C PRO A 55 -9.03 -15.84 8.89
N ASP A 56 -9.79 -16.08 9.95
CA ASP A 56 -9.63 -15.35 11.22
C ASP A 56 -8.21 -15.44 11.82
N LEU A 57 -7.47 -16.51 11.51
CA LEU A 57 -6.07 -16.68 11.92
C LEU A 57 -5.11 -15.67 11.26
N GLU A 58 -5.45 -15.17 10.07
CA GLU A 58 -4.63 -14.25 9.28
C GLU A 58 -5.04 -12.78 9.46
N ILE A 59 -6.15 -12.53 10.16
CA ILE A 59 -6.62 -11.18 10.45
C ILE A 59 -5.84 -10.62 11.64
N SER A 60 -5.30 -9.41 11.48
CA SER A 60 -4.67 -8.69 12.59
C SER A 60 -5.69 -8.41 13.68
N PRO A 61 -5.63 -9.10 14.84
CA PRO A 61 -6.66 -9.01 15.86
C PRO A 61 -6.62 -7.66 16.58
N ARG A 62 -7.75 -7.25 17.17
CA ARG A 62 -7.86 -6.01 17.98
C ARG A 62 -6.73 -5.84 18.99
N ARG A 63 -6.36 -6.92 19.68
CA ARG A 63 -5.26 -6.90 20.65
C ARG A 63 -3.94 -6.48 20.01
N HIS A 64 -3.64 -6.96 18.79
CA HIS A 64 -2.44 -6.56 18.07
C HIS A 64 -2.46 -5.06 17.76
N LEU A 65 -3.58 -4.54 17.24
CA LEU A 65 -3.71 -3.11 16.92
C LEU A 65 -3.54 -2.22 18.16
N ILE A 66 -4.08 -2.62 19.30
CA ILE A 66 -3.97 -1.88 20.58
C ILE A 66 -2.54 -1.96 21.14
N VAL A 67 -1.93 -3.15 21.19
CA VAL A 67 -0.59 -3.33 21.76
C VAL A 67 0.47 -2.64 20.91
N SER A 68 0.36 -2.67 19.57
CA SER A 68 1.28 -1.95 18.70
C SER A 68 1.26 -0.43 18.95
N ARG A 69 0.11 0.14 19.36
CA ARG A 69 0.03 1.55 19.78
C ARG A 69 0.90 1.83 21.02
N MET A 70 0.95 0.91 21.97
CA MET A 70 1.83 1.03 23.13
C MET A 70 3.31 0.88 22.80
N ALA A 71 3.61 0.20 21.66
CA ALA A 71 4.97 -0.01 21.15
C ALA A 71 5.39 1.05 20.11
N GLY A 72 4.69 2.20 20.06
CA GLY A 72 5.03 3.30 19.15
C GLY A 72 4.47 3.17 17.72
N GLY A 73 3.59 2.19 17.48
CA GLY A 73 2.76 2.11 16.29
C GLY A 73 1.44 2.88 16.47
N TRP A 74 0.59 2.87 15.46
CA TRP A 74 -0.73 3.50 15.47
C TRP A 74 -1.59 3.05 14.28
N THR A 75 -2.90 3.32 14.37
CA THR A 75 -3.85 3.06 13.30
C THR A 75 -4.54 4.37 12.91
N LEU A 76 -4.47 4.77 11.64
CA LEU A 76 -5.27 5.88 11.12
C LEU A 76 -6.51 5.32 10.43
N GLY A 77 -7.67 5.88 10.75
CA GLY A 77 -8.95 5.60 10.12
C GLY A 77 -9.40 6.75 9.22
N ALA A 78 -10.05 6.42 8.12
CA ALA A 78 -10.84 7.35 7.31
C ALA A 78 -12.32 7.18 7.67
N PHE A 79 -12.99 8.26 8.02
CA PHE A 79 -14.37 8.24 8.53
C PHE A 79 -15.27 9.12 7.65
N VAL A 80 -16.45 8.61 7.35
CA VAL A 80 -17.56 9.35 6.73
C VAL A 80 -18.72 9.32 7.71
N GLU A 81 -19.19 10.48 8.15
CA GLU A 81 -20.27 10.59 9.15
C GLU A 81 -20.07 9.69 10.37
N GLY A 82 -18.83 9.61 10.86
CA GLY A 82 -18.45 8.77 12.00
C GLY A 82 -18.26 7.28 11.70
N THR A 83 -18.58 6.82 10.50
CA THR A 83 -18.40 5.43 10.07
C THR A 83 -17.01 5.23 9.48
N LEU A 84 -16.27 4.20 9.93
CA LEU A 84 -14.96 3.83 9.39
C LEU A 84 -15.12 3.23 7.99
N VAL A 85 -14.56 3.88 6.98
CA VAL A 85 -14.60 3.45 5.57
C VAL A 85 -13.23 3.01 5.04
N GLY A 86 -12.18 3.19 5.82
CA GLY A 86 -10.85 2.71 5.50
C GLY A 86 -9.90 2.91 6.68
N PHE A 87 -8.81 2.15 6.71
CA PHE A 87 -7.76 2.34 7.70
C PHE A 87 -6.40 1.92 7.18
N VAL A 88 -5.34 2.42 7.82
CA VAL A 88 -3.97 1.96 7.68
C VAL A 88 -3.37 1.74 9.06
N HIS A 89 -2.76 0.56 9.27
CA HIS A 89 -2.04 0.23 10.50
C HIS A 89 -0.54 0.35 10.30
N HIS A 90 0.11 1.04 11.21
CA HIS A 90 1.53 1.36 11.19
C HIS A 90 2.22 0.78 12.43
N LEU A 91 3.29 0.04 12.19
CA LEU A 91 4.16 -0.48 13.24
C LEU A 91 5.44 0.37 13.32
N ALA A 92 5.91 0.60 14.53
CA ALA A 92 7.28 1.00 14.75
C ALA A 92 8.20 -0.20 14.51
N ALA A 93 9.19 -0.05 13.65
CA ALA A 93 10.12 -1.11 13.29
C ALA A 93 11.55 -0.67 13.55
N VAL A 94 12.41 -1.63 13.88
CA VAL A 94 13.83 -1.43 14.11
C VAL A 94 14.61 -2.47 13.31
N SER A 95 15.66 -2.03 12.62
CA SER A 95 16.60 -2.91 11.95
C SER A 95 18.02 -2.34 12.17
N GLY A 96 18.83 -3.03 12.99
CA GLY A 96 20.07 -2.47 13.48
C GLY A 96 19.82 -1.20 14.28
N GLU A 97 20.45 -0.10 13.90
CA GLU A 97 20.27 1.22 14.52
C GLU A 97 19.17 2.07 13.86
N VAL A 98 18.57 1.58 12.79
CA VAL A 98 17.57 2.33 12.01
C VAL A 98 16.19 2.10 12.57
N ILE A 99 15.50 3.18 12.95
CA ILE A 99 14.09 3.18 13.33
C ILE A 99 13.29 3.63 12.12
N PHE A 100 12.30 2.84 11.71
CA PHE A 100 11.47 3.13 10.55
C PHE A 100 10.01 2.72 10.79
N GLY A 101 9.14 3.06 9.87
CA GLY A 101 7.75 2.63 9.88
C GLY A 101 7.52 1.37 9.05
N TYR A 102 6.70 0.44 9.53
CA TYR A 102 6.19 -0.65 8.70
C TYR A 102 4.68 -0.49 8.52
N SER A 103 4.23 -0.34 7.28
CA SER A 103 2.80 -0.26 6.95
C SER A 103 2.25 -1.68 6.86
N HIS A 104 1.67 -2.16 7.95
CA HIS A 104 1.32 -3.57 8.10
C HIS A 104 0.11 -3.98 7.26
N VAL A 105 -1.00 -3.26 7.40
CA VAL A 105 -2.25 -3.52 6.68
C VAL A 105 -2.96 -2.21 6.36
N MET A 106 -3.55 -2.14 5.16
CA MET A 106 -4.42 -1.05 4.73
C MET A 106 -5.63 -1.62 4.01
N ALA A 107 -6.82 -1.27 4.45
CA ALA A 107 -8.08 -1.66 3.81
C ALA A 107 -8.96 -0.44 3.55
N VAL A 108 -9.72 -0.47 2.46
CA VAL A 108 -10.74 0.53 2.11
C VAL A 108 -11.99 -0.22 1.66
N ALA A 109 -13.13 0.09 2.27
CA ALA A 109 -14.41 -0.49 1.93
C ALA A 109 -14.70 -0.38 0.42
N ALA A 110 -15.32 -1.40 -0.16
CA ALA A 110 -15.52 -1.53 -1.60
C ALA A 110 -16.16 -0.27 -2.21
N ASP A 111 -17.20 0.26 -1.59
CA ASP A 111 -17.93 1.44 -2.05
C ASP A 111 -17.11 2.74 -2.01
N TYR A 112 -16.02 2.76 -1.25
CA TYR A 112 -15.11 3.91 -1.10
C TYR A 112 -13.78 3.73 -1.83
N GLN A 113 -13.58 2.61 -2.51
CA GLN A 113 -12.42 2.41 -3.38
C GLN A 113 -12.49 3.32 -4.61
N ASN A 114 -11.33 3.66 -5.18
CA ASN A 114 -11.17 4.58 -6.31
C ASN A 114 -11.61 6.05 -6.05
N ARG A 115 -12.02 6.39 -4.82
CA ARG A 115 -12.39 7.75 -4.40
C ARG A 115 -11.25 8.50 -3.69
N GLY A 116 -10.02 7.99 -3.74
CA GLY A 116 -8.84 8.63 -3.15
C GLY A 116 -8.59 8.34 -1.67
N VAL A 117 -9.46 7.57 -0.98
CA VAL A 117 -9.34 7.26 0.46
C VAL A 117 -7.98 6.64 0.79
N GLY A 118 -7.54 5.60 0.04
CA GLY A 118 -6.26 4.97 0.28
C GLY A 118 -5.06 5.91 0.11
N ALA A 119 -5.11 6.84 -0.85
CA ALA A 119 -4.06 7.83 -1.03
C ALA A 119 -4.01 8.81 0.15
N ARG A 120 -5.15 9.31 0.62
CA ARG A 120 -5.22 10.20 1.80
C ARG A 120 -4.71 9.50 3.06
N LEU A 121 -5.08 8.24 3.29
CA LEU A 121 -4.55 7.45 4.41
C LEU A 121 -3.02 7.34 4.34
N LYS A 122 -2.46 7.06 3.16
CA LYS A 122 -1.00 6.98 2.99
C LYS A 122 -0.30 8.33 3.18
N TRP A 123 -0.84 9.41 2.66
CA TRP A 123 -0.26 10.74 2.90
C TRP A 123 -0.37 11.17 4.36
N ALA A 124 -1.46 10.86 5.05
CA ALA A 124 -1.59 11.07 6.48
C ALA A 124 -0.59 10.19 7.26
N GLN A 125 -0.39 8.93 6.84
CA GLN A 125 0.64 8.04 7.38
C GLN A 125 2.05 8.66 7.26
N ARG A 126 2.38 9.24 6.10
CA ARG A 126 3.65 9.96 5.89
C ARG A 126 3.80 11.13 6.86
N MET A 127 2.80 11.99 6.95
CA MET A 127 2.84 13.18 7.82
C MET A 127 3.06 12.78 9.29
N ARG A 128 2.35 11.76 9.75
CA ARG A 128 2.49 11.26 11.13
C ARG A 128 3.88 10.66 11.36
N ALA A 129 4.39 9.83 10.46
CA ALA A 129 5.71 9.23 10.59
C ALA A 129 6.81 10.29 10.65
N LEU A 130 6.79 11.29 9.77
CA LEU A 130 7.76 12.39 9.76
C LEU A 130 7.75 13.19 11.07
N SER A 131 6.58 13.44 11.64
CA SER A 131 6.51 14.16 12.91
C SER A 131 7.03 13.38 14.11
N GLU A 132 7.17 12.08 13.97
CA GLU A 132 7.79 11.18 14.95
C GLU A 132 9.27 10.91 14.65
N GLY A 133 9.85 11.60 13.65
CA GLY A 133 11.25 11.44 13.22
C GLY A 133 11.50 10.16 12.42
N ARG A 134 10.47 9.56 11.82
CA ARG A 134 10.64 8.40 10.94
C ARG A 134 10.61 8.85 9.49
N ASP A 135 11.75 8.79 8.84
CA ASP A 135 11.94 9.24 7.45
C ASP A 135 11.65 8.16 6.41
N PHE A 136 11.39 6.94 6.85
CA PHE A 136 11.25 5.79 5.97
C PHE A 136 10.09 4.89 6.41
N ILE A 137 9.28 4.45 5.44
CA ILE A 137 8.23 3.45 5.66
C ILE A 137 8.41 2.32 4.65
N ARG A 138 8.22 1.08 5.13
CA ARG A 138 8.32 -0.14 4.31
C ARG A 138 7.05 -0.95 4.40
N TRP A 139 6.70 -1.66 3.33
CA TRP A 139 5.65 -2.70 3.28
C TRP A 139 5.86 -3.61 2.08
N THR A 140 4.97 -4.56 1.89
CA THR A 140 5.01 -5.46 0.74
C THR A 140 3.74 -5.35 -0.11
N PHE A 141 3.86 -5.63 -1.40
CA PHE A 141 2.73 -5.76 -2.31
C PHE A 141 2.97 -6.82 -3.39
N GLU A 142 1.88 -7.32 -3.97
CA GLU A 142 1.93 -8.37 -4.98
C GLU A 142 2.44 -7.84 -6.33
N PRO A 143 3.45 -8.50 -6.95
CA PRO A 143 4.00 -8.05 -8.23
C PRO A 143 3.00 -8.14 -9.39
N MET A 144 2.04 -9.07 -9.34
CA MET A 144 1.09 -9.31 -10.41
C MET A 144 -0.16 -8.40 -10.36
N ARG A 145 -0.21 -7.41 -9.46
CA ARG A 145 -1.34 -6.49 -9.28
C ARG A 145 -1.04 -5.10 -9.85
N ALA A 146 -1.40 -4.88 -11.12
CA ALA A 146 -1.17 -3.62 -11.83
C ALA A 146 -1.67 -2.38 -11.07
N ARG A 147 -2.85 -2.50 -10.41
CA ARG A 147 -3.42 -1.43 -9.58
C ARG A 147 -2.52 -1.06 -8.41
N ASN A 148 -2.00 -2.08 -7.69
CA ASN A 148 -1.11 -1.86 -6.55
C ASN A 148 0.24 -1.30 -7.00
N ALA A 149 0.78 -1.81 -8.10
CA ALA A 149 2.01 -1.32 -8.71
C ALA A 149 1.90 0.17 -9.05
N HIS A 150 0.86 0.56 -9.79
CA HIS A 150 0.63 1.97 -10.13
C HIS A 150 0.45 2.85 -8.89
N PHE A 151 -0.31 2.38 -7.90
CA PHE A 151 -0.52 3.13 -6.66
C PHE A 151 0.79 3.37 -5.91
N ASN A 152 1.56 2.31 -5.67
CA ASN A 152 2.80 2.40 -4.91
C ASN A 152 3.87 3.21 -5.66
N LEU A 153 4.14 2.87 -6.91
CA LEU A 153 5.23 3.46 -7.67
C LEU A 153 4.91 4.88 -8.15
N ASN A 154 3.72 5.09 -8.72
CA ASN A 154 3.42 6.36 -9.37
C ASN A 154 2.70 7.37 -8.48
N ARG A 155 1.81 6.90 -7.60
CA ARG A 155 1.04 7.81 -6.73
C ARG A 155 1.78 8.17 -5.45
N LEU A 156 2.56 7.23 -4.89
CA LEU A 156 3.31 7.42 -3.65
C LEU A 156 4.81 7.68 -3.87
N GLY A 157 5.37 7.31 -5.02
CA GLY A 157 6.80 7.48 -5.28
C GLY A 157 7.69 6.44 -4.60
N VAL A 158 7.14 5.27 -4.30
CA VAL A 158 7.87 4.13 -3.77
C VAL A 158 8.94 3.65 -4.76
N VAL A 159 10.02 3.11 -4.22
CA VAL A 159 11.07 2.42 -4.97
C VAL A 159 11.11 0.95 -4.54
N VAL A 160 11.25 0.03 -5.50
CA VAL A 160 11.43 -1.40 -5.24
C VAL A 160 12.88 -1.80 -5.53
N ARG A 161 13.52 -2.40 -4.51
CA ARG A 161 14.91 -2.90 -4.57
C ARG A 161 15.00 -4.37 -4.19
N GLU A 162 13.90 -4.97 -3.77
CA GLU A 162 13.87 -6.35 -3.27
C GLU A 162 12.61 -7.07 -3.75
N TYR A 163 12.80 -8.32 -4.12
CA TYR A 163 11.77 -9.28 -4.46
C TYR A 163 11.85 -10.46 -3.48
N ALA A 164 10.76 -10.77 -2.80
CA ALA A 164 10.67 -11.91 -1.90
C ALA A 164 9.83 -13.01 -2.53
N VAL A 165 10.45 -14.16 -2.73
CA VAL A 165 9.80 -15.35 -3.28
C VAL A 165 9.00 -16.03 -2.19
N ASN A 166 7.74 -16.33 -2.46
CA ASN A 166 6.84 -17.10 -1.58
C ASN A 166 6.85 -16.61 -0.12
N PHE A 167 6.76 -15.31 0.07
CA PHE A 167 7.03 -14.63 1.35
C PHE A 167 6.09 -15.05 2.50
N TYR A 168 4.82 -15.31 2.20
CA TYR A 168 3.80 -15.74 3.18
C TYR A 168 3.38 -17.21 3.03
N GLY A 169 4.01 -17.98 2.13
CA GLY A 169 3.60 -19.34 1.81
C GLY A 169 2.59 -19.42 0.66
N THR A 170 2.35 -20.65 0.19
CA THR A 170 1.50 -20.92 -0.99
C THR A 170 0.00 -20.94 -0.68
N ASP A 171 -0.39 -20.97 0.58
CA ASP A 171 -1.77 -20.95 1.07
C ASP A 171 -2.31 -19.54 1.37
N TYR A 172 -1.46 -18.51 1.24
CA TYR A 172 -1.79 -17.13 1.51
C TYR A 172 -2.49 -16.46 0.32
N VAL A 173 -3.82 -16.50 0.30
CA VAL A 173 -4.67 -15.87 -0.73
C VAL A 173 -5.41 -14.69 -0.14
N THR A 174 -5.12 -13.48 -0.61
CA THR A 174 -5.72 -12.21 -0.14
C THR A 174 -6.90 -11.72 -0.98
N ASN A 175 -7.26 -12.43 -2.05
CA ASN A 175 -8.38 -12.07 -2.91
C ASN A 175 -9.56 -13.01 -2.65
N PRO A 176 -10.70 -12.54 -2.09
CA PRO A 176 -11.85 -13.38 -1.83
C PRO A 176 -12.37 -14.12 -3.06
N ALA A 177 -12.31 -13.48 -4.24
CA ALA A 177 -12.78 -14.08 -5.49
C ALA A 177 -11.86 -15.22 -5.97
N GLU A 178 -10.55 -15.11 -5.75
CA GLU A 178 -9.58 -16.17 -6.07
C GLU A 178 -9.75 -17.35 -5.11
N LYS A 179 -9.94 -17.06 -3.83
CA LYS A 179 -10.22 -18.08 -2.82
C LYS A 179 -11.52 -18.84 -3.12
N ALA A 180 -12.60 -18.11 -3.47
CA ALA A 180 -13.88 -18.72 -3.86
C ALA A 180 -13.77 -19.54 -5.14
N ALA A 181 -12.87 -19.20 -6.06
CA ALA A 181 -12.57 -19.95 -7.27
C ALA A 181 -11.67 -21.18 -7.03
N GLY A 182 -11.26 -21.44 -5.76
CA GLY A 182 -10.39 -22.56 -5.42
C GLY A 182 -8.94 -22.39 -5.89
N ILE A 183 -8.52 -21.17 -6.21
CA ILE A 183 -7.13 -20.89 -6.59
C ILE A 183 -6.27 -20.99 -5.33
N SER A 184 -5.45 -22.03 -5.29
CA SER A 184 -4.51 -22.31 -4.20
C SER A 184 -3.18 -22.81 -4.77
N GLY A 185 -2.13 -22.80 -3.94
CA GLY A 185 -0.82 -23.32 -4.33
C GLY A 185 0.02 -22.37 -5.19
N MET A 186 -0.40 -21.11 -5.33
CA MET A 186 0.45 -20.08 -5.92
C MET A 186 1.38 -19.50 -4.87
N ASP A 187 2.62 -19.27 -5.25
CA ASP A 187 3.58 -18.60 -4.36
C ASP A 187 3.12 -17.18 -4.05
N SER A 188 3.20 -16.79 -2.78
CA SER A 188 2.87 -15.44 -2.33
C SER A 188 4.05 -14.47 -2.52
N ASP A 189 4.49 -14.28 -3.76
CA ASP A 189 5.58 -13.36 -4.08
C ASP A 189 5.27 -11.92 -3.66
N ARG A 190 6.29 -11.22 -3.17
CA ARG A 190 6.15 -9.83 -2.73
C ARG A 190 7.26 -8.94 -3.25
N LEU A 191 6.89 -7.72 -3.62
CA LEU A 191 7.82 -6.61 -3.81
C LEU A 191 7.88 -5.79 -2.52
N PHE A 192 9.08 -5.47 -2.06
CA PHE A 192 9.24 -4.54 -0.96
C PHE A 192 9.13 -3.10 -1.44
N ALA A 193 8.10 -2.43 -0.96
CA ALA A 193 7.88 -1.01 -1.15
C ALA A 193 8.78 -0.22 -0.18
N ASN A 194 9.79 0.45 -0.70
CA ASN A 194 10.67 1.31 0.06
C ASN A 194 10.24 2.77 -0.17
N TRP A 195 9.72 3.41 0.87
CA TRP A 195 9.18 4.76 0.80
C TRP A 195 10.04 5.72 1.61
N ASP A 196 11.02 6.34 0.96
CA ASP A 196 11.77 7.47 1.50
C ASP A 196 10.88 8.71 1.50
N LEU A 197 10.42 9.08 2.69
CA LEU A 197 9.43 10.14 2.89
C LEU A 197 9.98 11.54 2.55
N ASN A 198 11.30 11.68 2.51
CA ASN A 198 12.00 12.93 2.25
C ASN A 198 12.60 13.03 0.84
N SER A 199 12.53 11.97 0.02
CA SER A 199 13.05 12.02 -1.35
C SER A 199 12.39 13.15 -2.17
N PRO A 200 13.13 13.75 -3.13
CA PRO A 200 12.59 14.82 -3.98
C PRO A 200 11.30 14.40 -4.70
N ARG A 201 11.25 13.15 -5.15
CA ARG A 201 10.08 12.60 -5.83
C ARG A 201 8.87 12.51 -4.93
N VAL A 202 9.03 11.97 -3.72
CA VAL A 202 7.93 11.86 -2.75
C VAL A 202 7.44 13.24 -2.31
N LYS A 203 8.34 14.19 -2.10
CA LYS A 203 7.97 15.59 -1.80
C LYS A 203 7.18 16.23 -2.93
N ALA A 204 7.59 16.05 -4.18
CA ALA A 204 6.87 16.57 -5.35
C ALA A 204 5.46 15.96 -5.45
N LEU A 205 5.35 14.63 -5.33
CA LEU A 205 4.05 13.94 -5.38
C LEU A 205 3.13 14.32 -4.22
N ALA A 206 3.67 14.52 -3.01
CA ALA A 206 2.92 15.01 -1.86
C ALA A 206 2.37 16.42 -2.07
N ALA A 207 3.08 17.26 -2.84
CA ALA A 207 2.63 18.59 -3.24
C ALA A 207 1.68 18.59 -4.47
N GLY A 208 1.29 17.39 -4.97
CA GLY A 208 0.45 17.27 -6.17
C GLY A 208 1.17 17.56 -7.49
N LEU A 209 2.50 17.63 -7.47
CA LEU A 209 3.32 17.91 -8.65
C LEU A 209 3.70 16.62 -9.37
N LYS A 210 3.92 16.73 -10.68
CA LYS A 210 4.51 15.65 -11.47
C LYS A 210 6.02 15.59 -11.23
N TYR A 211 6.55 14.37 -11.22
CA TYR A 211 7.99 14.13 -11.17
C TYR A 211 8.36 13.28 -12.39
N PRO A 212 8.89 13.88 -13.45
CA PRO A 212 9.26 13.16 -14.67
C PRO A 212 10.45 12.24 -14.39
N LEU A 213 10.38 11.04 -14.93
CA LEU A 213 11.49 10.10 -14.99
C LEU A 213 11.99 10.05 -16.43
N GLY A 214 13.28 9.79 -16.63
CA GLY A 214 13.87 9.57 -17.95
C GLY A 214 13.38 8.31 -18.65
N ALA A 215 14.04 7.91 -19.73
CA ALA A 215 13.80 6.62 -20.35
C ALA A 215 14.20 5.48 -19.40
N ALA A 216 13.39 4.43 -19.36
CA ALA A 216 13.69 3.27 -18.53
C ALA A 216 14.82 2.44 -19.13
N ASP A 217 15.72 1.94 -18.28
CA ASP A 217 16.81 1.02 -18.69
C ASP A 217 16.28 -0.39 -18.98
N ARG A 218 15.19 -0.78 -18.29
CA ARG A 218 14.51 -2.08 -18.48
C ARG A 218 13.02 -1.96 -18.23
N VAL A 219 12.28 -2.84 -18.91
CA VAL A 219 10.83 -2.96 -18.80
C VAL A 219 10.48 -4.41 -18.49
N ILE A 220 9.54 -4.65 -17.57
CA ILE A 220 8.98 -5.97 -17.27
C ILE A 220 7.46 -5.88 -17.40
N GLU A 221 6.89 -6.60 -18.36
CA GLU A 221 5.45 -6.65 -18.59
C GLU A 221 4.80 -7.66 -17.66
N ILE A 222 3.57 -7.37 -17.25
CA ILE A 222 2.72 -8.31 -16.50
C ILE A 222 1.37 -8.46 -17.21
N PRO A 223 0.62 -9.56 -16.98
CA PRO A 223 -0.75 -9.68 -17.47
C PRO A 223 -1.65 -8.56 -16.94
N ALA A 224 -2.47 -7.99 -17.81
CA ALA A 224 -3.38 -6.90 -17.43
C ALA A 224 -4.39 -7.33 -16.35
N ASN A 225 -4.93 -8.53 -16.46
CA ASN A 225 -5.84 -9.12 -15.49
C ASN A 225 -5.36 -10.51 -15.03
N PHE A 226 -4.39 -10.51 -14.13
CA PHE A 226 -3.81 -11.74 -13.60
C PHE A 226 -4.83 -12.63 -12.87
N SER A 227 -5.79 -12.04 -12.15
CA SER A 227 -6.82 -12.79 -11.46
C SER A 227 -7.73 -13.56 -12.43
N GLU A 228 -8.06 -12.97 -13.57
CA GLU A 228 -8.87 -13.64 -14.58
C GLU A 228 -8.07 -14.73 -15.30
N LEU A 229 -6.79 -14.46 -15.58
CA LEU A 229 -5.89 -15.46 -16.14
C LEU A 229 -5.78 -16.69 -15.24
N LEU A 230 -5.64 -16.48 -13.91
CA LEU A 230 -5.58 -17.60 -12.95
C LEU A 230 -6.87 -18.44 -12.92
N LYS A 231 -8.03 -17.83 -13.14
CA LYS A 231 -9.30 -18.55 -13.21
C LYS A 231 -9.48 -19.33 -14.51
N SER A 232 -9.11 -18.73 -15.63
CA SER A 232 -9.31 -19.32 -16.96
C SER A 232 -8.22 -20.32 -17.35
N ASP A 233 -6.96 -20.05 -16.97
CA ASP A 233 -5.80 -20.88 -17.27
C ASP A 233 -4.76 -20.78 -16.14
N PRO A 234 -4.93 -21.55 -15.04
CA PRO A 234 -4.02 -21.54 -13.89
C PRO A 234 -2.57 -21.85 -14.26
N GLU A 235 -2.34 -22.75 -15.20
CA GLU A 235 -0.99 -23.15 -15.63
C GLU A 235 -0.27 -22.00 -16.35
N THR A 236 -0.96 -21.27 -17.21
CA THR A 236 -0.41 -20.05 -17.82
C THR A 236 -0.19 -18.98 -16.76
N GLY A 237 -1.12 -18.81 -15.81
CA GLY A 237 -0.94 -17.89 -14.69
C GLY A 237 0.34 -18.18 -13.90
N LYS A 238 0.59 -19.44 -13.57
CA LYS A 238 1.80 -19.89 -12.87
C LYS A 238 3.07 -19.62 -13.68
N ARG A 239 3.06 -19.93 -14.99
CA ARG A 239 4.21 -19.62 -15.87
C ARG A 239 4.51 -18.13 -15.91
N GLU A 240 3.48 -17.28 -16.01
CA GLU A 240 3.66 -15.83 -16.01
C GLU A 240 4.21 -15.32 -14.66
N GLN A 241 3.77 -15.86 -13.53
CA GLN A 241 4.33 -15.49 -12.23
C GLN A 241 5.84 -15.86 -12.18
N LEU A 242 6.22 -17.05 -12.60
CA LEU A 242 7.62 -17.48 -12.63
C LEU A 242 8.47 -16.62 -13.57
N ARG A 243 7.97 -16.31 -14.77
CA ARG A 243 8.65 -15.41 -15.72
C ARG A 243 8.90 -14.03 -15.11
N VAL A 244 7.86 -13.42 -14.54
CA VAL A 244 7.98 -12.09 -13.90
C VAL A 244 8.95 -12.12 -12.74
N ARG A 245 8.93 -13.18 -11.90
CA ARG A 245 9.90 -13.39 -10.82
C ARG A 245 11.35 -13.40 -11.33
N GLU A 246 11.63 -14.23 -12.33
CA GLU A 246 12.97 -14.36 -12.90
C GLU A 246 13.47 -13.04 -13.49
N GLU A 247 12.62 -12.33 -14.22
CA GLU A 247 12.96 -11.02 -14.79
C GLU A 247 13.22 -9.97 -13.70
N PHE A 248 12.43 -9.93 -12.62
CA PHE A 248 12.66 -9.04 -11.47
C PHE A 248 13.97 -9.36 -10.76
N LEU A 249 14.20 -10.63 -10.41
CA LEU A 249 15.42 -11.05 -9.74
C LEU A 249 16.66 -10.71 -10.55
N LYS A 250 16.60 -10.91 -11.88
CA LYS A 250 17.67 -10.53 -12.80
C LYS A 250 17.90 -9.01 -12.82
N ALA A 251 16.85 -8.22 -13.01
CA ALA A 251 16.94 -6.77 -13.05
C ALA A 251 17.53 -6.18 -11.76
N LEU A 252 17.02 -6.62 -10.61
CA LEU A 252 17.50 -6.18 -9.30
C LEU A 252 18.94 -6.67 -9.03
N GLY A 253 19.29 -7.89 -9.46
CA GLY A 253 20.66 -8.43 -9.35
C GLY A 253 21.69 -7.69 -10.20
N GLU A 254 21.26 -7.01 -11.25
CA GLU A 254 22.08 -6.12 -12.09
C GLU A 254 22.19 -4.69 -11.53
N GLY A 255 21.63 -4.43 -10.35
CA GLY A 255 21.67 -3.12 -9.68
C GLY A 255 20.62 -2.13 -10.19
N LEU A 256 19.61 -2.59 -10.96
CA LEU A 256 18.50 -1.74 -11.36
C LEU A 256 17.47 -1.64 -10.22
N VAL A 257 16.76 -0.52 -10.18
CA VAL A 257 15.67 -0.29 -9.22
C VAL A 257 14.37 -0.02 -9.97
N CYS A 258 13.24 -0.56 -9.46
CA CYS A 258 11.95 -0.29 -10.06
C CYS A 258 11.31 0.95 -9.41
N CYS A 259 11.11 2.00 -10.22
CA CYS A 259 10.60 3.29 -9.74
C CYS A 259 9.25 3.69 -10.34
N ALA A 260 8.81 3.09 -11.45
CA ALA A 260 7.58 3.49 -12.11
C ALA A 260 6.82 2.30 -12.67
N PHE A 261 5.56 2.55 -13.00
CA PHE A 261 4.67 1.59 -13.61
C PHE A 261 3.85 2.26 -14.71
N GLN A 262 3.95 1.76 -15.91
CA GLN A 262 3.12 2.21 -17.03
C GLN A 262 1.85 1.38 -17.08
N ARG A 263 0.71 2.06 -16.97
CA ARG A 263 -0.60 1.44 -17.17
C ARG A 263 -0.82 1.23 -18.67
N ASP A 264 -1.31 0.06 -18.99
CA ASP A 264 -1.70 -0.34 -20.34
C ASP A 264 -2.85 -1.34 -20.19
N GLU A 265 -3.80 -1.36 -21.12
CA GLU A 265 -4.97 -2.24 -21.03
C GLU A 265 -4.63 -3.70 -21.32
N GLU A 266 -3.59 -3.94 -22.13
CA GLU A 266 -3.16 -5.29 -22.51
C GLU A 266 -1.86 -5.71 -21.81
N ARG A 267 -0.88 -4.80 -21.74
CA ARG A 267 0.49 -5.07 -21.29
C ARG A 267 1.01 -4.00 -20.33
N PRO A 268 0.41 -3.91 -19.13
CA PRO A 268 0.95 -3.02 -18.10
C PRO A 268 2.35 -3.47 -17.70
N ARG A 269 3.24 -2.50 -17.37
CA ARG A 269 4.65 -2.79 -17.21
C ARG A 269 5.33 -1.98 -16.13
N TYR A 270 6.27 -2.65 -15.45
CA TYR A 270 7.22 -2.05 -14.53
C TYR A 270 8.39 -1.42 -15.28
N LEU A 271 8.84 -0.26 -14.80
CA LEU A 271 9.95 0.49 -15.40
C LEU A 271 11.10 0.55 -14.40
N PHE A 272 12.28 0.11 -14.85
CA PHE A 272 13.49 0.03 -14.07
C PHE A 272 14.51 1.06 -14.55
N TYR A 273 15.29 1.56 -13.59
CA TYR A 273 16.30 2.57 -13.81
C TYR A 273 17.57 2.21 -13.05
N ARG A 274 18.69 2.75 -13.46
CA ARG A 274 19.92 2.71 -12.65
C ARG A 274 19.73 3.57 -11.40
N ASP A 275 20.26 3.10 -10.28
CA ASP A 275 20.14 3.78 -8.97
C ASP A 275 21.11 4.98 -8.89
#